data_d15313e7eabcf0b046cacbbbba5874ad
#
_entry.id   d15313e7eabcf0b046cacbbbba5874ad
#
_cell.length_a   1.000
_cell.length_b   1.000
_cell.length_c   1.000
_cell.angle_alpha   90.00
_cell.angle_beta   90.00
_cell.angle_gamma   90.00
#
_symmetry.space_group_name_H-M   'P 1'
#
loop_
_entity.id
_entity.type
_entity.pdbx_description
1 polymer ?
#
loop_
_entity_poly.entity_id
_entity_poly.type
_entity_poly.pdbx_seq_one_letter_code
_entity_poly.pdbx_strand_id
1 'polypeptide(L)'
;SDEEVDEQYEKAMRSINEPRYYVSEILLNLDSFANDEQINALSNEIVTQLQNGVDFGAVARQFSIAPSSARGGQLGWLSADQLDKEIAAIILQMQPGQISTPIRARAGIYILALGDVKQGGSKNPMKNQFDILTVGFDKQTPPATINEFVSEFRTCRQAQRAAKELQADAQRSGLKELQQ
;
A
#
# COMPACT_ATOMS: atom_id res chain seq x y z
N SER A 1 7.24 21.82 -14.24
CA SER A 1 6.26 22.95 -14.30
C SER A 1 5.26 22.79 -13.18
N ASP A 2 4.53 23.86 -12.85
CA ASP A 2 3.47 23.83 -11.81
C ASP A 2 2.40 22.79 -12.17
N GLU A 3 2.13 22.62 -13.45
CA GLU A 3 1.19 21.62 -14.00
C GLU A 3 1.61 20.17 -13.71
N GLU A 4 2.91 19.85 -13.75
CA GLU A 4 3.44 18.52 -13.37
C GLU A 4 3.33 18.26 -11.87
N VAL A 5 3.50 19.31 -11.06
CA VAL A 5 3.33 19.22 -9.60
C VAL A 5 1.87 18.97 -9.25
N ASP A 6 0.95 19.67 -9.89
CA ASP A 6 -0.49 19.50 -9.70
C ASP A 6 -0.95 18.09 -10.12
N GLU A 7 -0.46 17.59 -11.26
CA GLU A 7 -0.78 16.22 -11.71
C GLU A 7 -0.27 15.15 -10.72
N GLN A 8 0.96 15.29 -10.24
CA GLN A 8 1.52 14.37 -9.24
C GLN A 8 0.79 14.46 -7.90
N TYR A 9 0.39 15.66 -7.50
CA TYR A 9 -0.41 15.88 -6.31
C TYR A 9 -1.77 15.19 -6.40
N GLU A 10 -2.51 15.44 -7.48
CA GLU A 10 -3.81 14.80 -7.72
C GLU A 10 -3.71 13.27 -7.74
N LYS A 11 -2.67 12.72 -8.38
CA LYS A 11 -2.39 11.29 -8.41
C LYS A 11 -2.12 10.74 -7.01
N ALA A 12 -1.31 11.43 -6.22
CA ALA A 12 -1.02 11.05 -4.84
C ALA A 12 -2.30 11.11 -3.98
N MET A 13 -3.13 12.14 -4.14
CA MET A 13 -4.38 12.29 -3.41
C MET A 13 -5.41 11.20 -3.77
N ARG A 14 -5.49 10.79 -5.04
CA ARG A 14 -6.31 9.66 -5.46
C ARG A 14 -5.84 8.38 -4.79
N SER A 15 -4.55 8.07 -4.83
CA SER A 15 -4.00 6.84 -4.26
C SER A 15 -4.19 6.73 -2.73
N ILE A 16 -4.24 7.86 -2.01
CA ILE A 16 -4.50 7.91 -0.57
C ILE A 16 -5.99 7.64 -0.27
N ASN A 17 -6.87 8.08 -1.18
CA ASN A 17 -8.32 7.96 -1.02
C ASN A 17 -8.89 6.64 -1.59
N GLU A 18 -8.11 5.88 -2.35
CA GLU A 18 -8.55 4.62 -2.91
C GLU A 18 -8.66 3.52 -1.84
N PRO A 19 -9.71 2.69 -1.91
CA PRO A 19 -9.83 1.52 -1.05
C PRO A 19 -8.66 0.57 -1.28
N ARG A 20 -8.19 -0.06 -0.20
CA ARG A 20 -7.19 -1.14 -0.27
C ARG A 20 -7.81 -2.45 0.16
N TYR A 21 -7.46 -3.48 -0.57
CA TYR A 21 -7.95 -4.83 -0.43
C TYR A 21 -6.84 -5.74 0.06
N TYR A 22 -7.08 -6.51 1.11
CA TYR A 22 -6.13 -7.54 1.55
C TYR A 22 -6.42 -8.82 0.78
N VAL A 23 -5.58 -9.10 -0.21
CA VAL A 23 -5.81 -10.15 -1.20
C VAL A 23 -4.84 -11.30 -0.99
N SER A 24 -5.34 -12.52 -1.15
CA SER A 24 -4.55 -13.73 -1.29
C SER A 24 -4.98 -14.47 -2.56
N GLU A 25 -4.03 -15.18 -3.19
CA GLU A 25 -4.25 -15.89 -4.45
C GLU A 25 -3.76 -17.34 -4.39
N ILE A 26 -4.42 -18.21 -5.12
CA ILE A 26 -3.93 -19.52 -5.56
C ILE A 26 -3.98 -19.50 -7.08
N LEU A 27 -2.86 -19.77 -7.73
CA LEU A 27 -2.76 -19.90 -9.19
C LEU A 27 -2.44 -21.36 -9.55
N LEU A 28 -3.35 -21.98 -10.29
CA LEU A 28 -3.18 -23.35 -10.80
C LEU A 28 -2.69 -23.30 -12.24
N ASN A 29 -1.67 -24.12 -12.55
CA ASN A 29 -1.11 -24.21 -13.90
C ASN A 29 -2.03 -25.04 -14.80
N LEU A 30 -2.40 -24.49 -15.95
CA LEU A 30 -3.20 -25.19 -16.96
C LEU A 30 -2.43 -26.36 -17.60
N ASP A 31 -1.12 -26.19 -17.81
CA ASP A 31 -0.29 -27.18 -18.51
C ASP A 31 -0.02 -28.46 -17.67
N SER A 32 -0.34 -28.42 -16.38
CA SER A 32 -0.16 -29.57 -15.48
C SER A 32 -1.25 -30.63 -15.62
N PHE A 33 -2.27 -30.38 -16.42
CA PHE A 33 -3.45 -31.25 -16.57
C PHE A 33 -3.69 -31.67 -18.00
N ALA A 34 -4.14 -32.90 -18.18
CA ALA A 34 -4.36 -33.47 -19.51
C ALA A 34 -5.54 -32.84 -20.25
N ASN A 35 -6.51 -32.26 -19.52
CA ASN A 35 -7.67 -31.59 -20.09
C ASN A 35 -8.29 -30.58 -19.10
N ASP A 36 -9.14 -29.71 -19.66
CA ASP A 36 -9.86 -28.67 -18.90
C ASP A 36 -10.78 -29.22 -17.80
N GLU A 37 -11.29 -30.43 -17.99
CA GLU A 37 -12.21 -31.05 -17.04
C GLU A 37 -11.50 -31.38 -15.71
N GLN A 38 -10.29 -31.91 -15.79
CA GLN A 38 -9.50 -32.25 -14.60
C GLN A 38 -9.12 -31.01 -13.77
N ILE A 39 -8.67 -29.94 -14.43
CA ILE A 39 -8.30 -28.71 -13.72
C ILE A 39 -9.53 -28.00 -13.15
N ASN A 40 -10.65 -28.02 -13.85
CA ASN A 40 -11.90 -27.48 -13.32
C ASN A 40 -12.43 -28.28 -12.11
N ALA A 41 -12.33 -29.60 -12.16
CA ALA A 41 -12.68 -30.47 -11.03
C ALA A 41 -11.81 -30.17 -9.81
N LEU A 42 -10.48 -30.10 -9.98
CA LEU A 42 -9.55 -29.76 -8.90
C LEU A 42 -9.82 -28.36 -8.34
N SER A 43 -10.01 -27.37 -9.21
CA SER A 43 -10.23 -25.99 -8.74
C SER A 43 -11.53 -25.87 -7.94
N ASN A 44 -12.59 -26.56 -8.34
CA ASN A 44 -13.86 -26.59 -7.58
C ASN A 44 -13.72 -27.35 -6.27
N GLU A 45 -12.94 -28.45 -6.25
CA GLU A 45 -12.65 -29.19 -5.02
C GLU A 45 -11.87 -28.30 -4.03
N ILE A 46 -10.85 -27.58 -4.49
CA ILE A 46 -10.09 -26.61 -3.68
C ILE A 46 -11.04 -25.55 -3.08
N VAL A 47 -11.90 -24.94 -3.89
CA VAL A 47 -12.88 -23.95 -3.39
C VAL A 47 -13.78 -24.57 -2.31
N THR A 48 -14.24 -25.80 -2.52
CA THR A 48 -15.08 -26.50 -1.55
C THR A 48 -14.34 -26.74 -0.23
N GLN A 49 -13.08 -27.18 -0.29
CA GLN A 49 -12.23 -27.37 0.90
C GLN A 49 -12.03 -26.07 1.67
N LEU A 50 -11.75 -24.98 0.96
CA LEU A 50 -11.56 -23.65 1.54
C LEU A 50 -12.84 -23.12 2.20
N GLN A 51 -14.01 -23.33 1.57
CA GLN A 51 -15.32 -22.97 2.13
C GLN A 51 -15.64 -23.80 3.39
N ASN A 52 -15.13 -25.02 3.49
CA ASN A 52 -15.25 -25.88 4.66
C ASN A 52 -14.21 -25.54 5.76
N GLY A 53 -13.43 -24.47 5.61
CA GLY A 53 -12.54 -23.94 6.63
C GLY A 53 -11.11 -24.47 6.58
N VAL A 54 -10.70 -25.14 5.51
CA VAL A 54 -9.29 -25.47 5.30
C VAL A 54 -8.48 -24.20 5.14
N ASP A 55 -7.30 -24.14 5.76
CA ASP A 55 -6.43 -22.96 5.72
C ASP A 55 -5.98 -22.61 4.30
N PHE A 56 -6.31 -21.40 3.85
CA PHE A 56 -5.99 -20.92 2.52
C PHE A 56 -4.49 -20.95 2.25
N GLY A 57 -3.69 -20.56 3.25
CA GLY A 57 -2.24 -20.54 3.11
C GLY A 57 -1.64 -21.92 2.95
N ALA A 58 -2.18 -22.94 3.60
CA ALA A 58 -1.75 -24.33 3.43
C ALA A 58 -2.03 -24.83 2.01
N VAL A 59 -3.24 -24.56 1.50
CA VAL A 59 -3.63 -24.92 0.13
C VAL A 59 -2.79 -24.16 -0.90
N ALA A 60 -2.55 -22.88 -0.69
CA ALA A 60 -1.69 -22.08 -1.57
C ALA A 60 -0.26 -22.63 -1.64
N ARG A 61 0.33 -23.01 -0.52
CA ARG A 61 1.68 -23.63 -0.50
C ARG A 61 1.72 -24.98 -1.22
N GLN A 62 0.63 -25.71 -1.22
CA GLN A 62 0.57 -27.04 -1.82
C GLN A 62 0.30 -27.02 -3.33
N PHE A 63 -0.60 -26.15 -3.79
CA PHE A 63 -1.13 -26.21 -5.15
C PHE A 63 -0.79 -25.00 -6.02
N SER A 64 -0.44 -23.85 -5.42
CA SER A 64 -0.23 -22.63 -6.19
C SER A 64 1.17 -22.59 -6.80
N ILE A 65 1.22 -22.24 -8.09
CA ILE A 65 2.47 -21.95 -8.81
C ILE A 65 2.88 -20.47 -8.69
N ALA A 66 2.05 -19.63 -8.11
CA ALA A 66 2.37 -18.21 -7.94
C ALA A 66 3.58 -18.02 -7.01
N PRO A 67 4.42 -16.99 -7.23
CA PRO A 67 5.53 -16.66 -6.33
C PRO A 67 5.07 -16.36 -4.89
N SER A 68 3.82 -15.93 -4.72
CA SER A 68 3.17 -15.70 -3.43
C SER A 68 2.94 -16.99 -2.62
N SER A 69 2.98 -18.18 -3.25
CA SER A 69 2.71 -19.48 -2.61
C SER A 69 3.58 -19.75 -1.39
N ALA A 70 4.86 -19.37 -1.43
CA ALA A 70 5.79 -19.49 -0.30
C ALA A 70 5.31 -18.74 0.96
N ARG A 71 4.53 -17.65 0.77
CA ARG A 71 3.90 -16.85 1.82
C ARG A 71 2.42 -17.19 2.02
N GLY A 72 1.99 -18.39 1.61
CA GLY A 72 0.59 -18.81 1.70
C GLY A 72 -0.34 -18.06 0.74
N GLY A 73 0.15 -17.64 -0.41
CA GLY A 73 -0.61 -16.93 -1.43
C GLY A 73 -0.88 -15.45 -1.11
N GLN A 74 -0.32 -14.90 -0.04
CA GLN A 74 -0.59 -13.52 0.39
C GLN A 74 0.08 -12.50 -0.54
N LEU A 75 -0.74 -11.65 -1.17
CA LEU A 75 -0.31 -10.47 -1.93
C LEU A 75 -0.22 -9.23 -1.02
N GLY A 76 -1.00 -9.21 0.06
CA GLY A 76 -1.08 -8.09 1.00
C GLY A 76 -2.12 -7.05 0.63
N TRP A 77 -1.88 -5.80 1.08
CA TRP A 77 -2.79 -4.67 0.84
C TRP A 77 -2.51 -4.03 -0.53
N LEU A 78 -3.44 -4.18 -1.45
CA LEU A 78 -3.37 -3.66 -2.81
C LEU A 78 -4.57 -2.75 -3.11
N SER A 79 -4.35 -1.73 -3.93
CA SER A 79 -5.41 -0.98 -4.58
C SER A 79 -5.85 -1.70 -5.86
N ALA A 80 -7.04 -1.37 -6.37
CA ALA A 80 -7.59 -2.05 -7.55
C ALA A 80 -6.74 -1.86 -8.81
N ASP A 81 -6.04 -0.73 -8.94
CA ASP A 81 -5.13 -0.41 -10.05
C ASP A 81 -3.82 -1.22 -10.06
N GLN A 82 -3.48 -1.84 -8.92
CA GLN A 82 -2.31 -2.73 -8.77
C GLN A 82 -2.62 -4.18 -9.13
N LEU A 83 -3.88 -4.51 -9.38
CA LEU A 83 -4.35 -5.83 -9.79
C LEU A 83 -4.59 -5.89 -11.29
N ASP A 84 -4.45 -7.08 -11.88
CA ASP A 84 -4.92 -7.31 -13.24
C ASP A 84 -6.41 -6.98 -13.35
N LYS A 85 -6.85 -6.38 -14.46
CA LYS A 85 -8.22 -5.88 -14.64
C LYS A 85 -9.29 -6.93 -14.37
N GLU A 86 -9.05 -8.18 -14.77
CA GLU A 86 -9.96 -9.30 -14.56
C GLU A 86 -10.07 -9.64 -13.08
N ILE A 87 -8.94 -9.66 -12.37
CA ILE A 87 -8.88 -9.92 -10.92
C ILE A 87 -9.50 -8.78 -10.15
N ALA A 88 -9.17 -7.53 -10.51
CA ALA A 88 -9.74 -6.34 -9.89
C ALA A 88 -11.27 -6.32 -9.97
N ALA A 89 -11.84 -6.63 -11.14
CA ALA A 89 -13.28 -6.65 -11.34
C ALA A 89 -14.00 -7.64 -10.38
N ILE A 90 -13.36 -8.74 -10.06
CA ILE A 90 -13.90 -9.75 -9.13
C ILE A 90 -13.73 -9.31 -7.68
N ILE A 91 -12.53 -8.86 -7.30
CA ILE A 91 -12.24 -8.36 -5.94
C ILE A 91 -13.20 -7.24 -5.55
N LEU A 92 -13.54 -6.33 -6.48
CA LEU A 92 -14.48 -5.23 -6.24
C LEU A 92 -15.91 -5.68 -5.96
N GLN A 93 -16.28 -6.91 -6.33
CA GLN A 93 -17.61 -7.50 -6.06
C GLN A 93 -17.63 -8.40 -4.83
N MET A 94 -16.46 -8.75 -4.28
CA MET A 94 -16.33 -9.61 -3.11
C MET A 94 -16.54 -8.86 -1.81
N GLN A 95 -16.96 -9.59 -0.79
CA GLN A 95 -17.01 -9.10 0.59
C GLN A 95 -15.82 -9.64 1.40
N PRO A 96 -15.36 -8.93 2.45
CA PRO A 96 -14.35 -9.45 3.35
C PRO A 96 -14.69 -10.85 3.88
N GLY A 97 -13.71 -11.74 3.87
CA GLY A 97 -13.88 -13.14 4.25
C GLY A 97 -14.35 -14.07 3.13
N GLN A 98 -14.68 -13.55 1.95
CA GLN A 98 -15.10 -14.38 0.82
C GLN A 98 -13.93 -14.98 0.05
N ILE A 99 -14.20 -16.16 -0.53
CA ILE A 99 -13.36 -16.86 -1.49
C ILE A 99 -14.09 -16.84 -2.84
N SER A 100 -13.36 -16.54 -3.92
CA SER A 100 -13.93 -16.51 -5.26
C SER A 100 -14.26 -17.92 -5.77
N THR A 101 -15.12 -17.99 -6.77
CA THR A 101 -15.15 -19.14 -7.70
C THR A 101 -13.83 -19.20 -8.48
N PRO A 102 -13.49 -20.34 -9.10
CA PRO A 102 -12.35 -20.42 -10.00
C PRO A 102 -12.45 -19.44 -11.17
N ILE A 103 -11.38 -18.67 -11.40
CA ILE A 103 -11.32 -17.62 -12.43
C ILE A 103 -10.31 -18.07 -13.47
N ARG A 104 -10.76 -18.30 -14.68
CA ARG A 104 -9.86 -18.64 -15.79
C ARG A 104 -9.28 -17.38 -16.38
N ALA A 105 -7.96 -17.24 -16.28
CA ALA A 105 -7.20 -16.14 -16.85
C ALA A 105 -6.05 -16.67 -17.71
N ARG A 106 -5.32 -15.78 -18.34
CA ARG A 106 -4.23 -16.13 -19.27
C ARG A 106 -3.12 -16.98 -18.62
N ALA A 107 -2.79 -16.72 -17.35
CA ALA A 107 -1.71 -17.41 -16.63
C ALA A 107 -2.16 -18.75 -16.01
N GLY A 108 -3.45 -19.04 -15.92
CA GLY A 108 -3.98 -20.23 -15.26
C GLY A 108 -5.36 -20.02 -14.66
N ILE A 109 -5.71 -20.84 -13.70
CA ILE A 109 -6.93 -20.65 -12.90
C ILE A 109 -6.58 -20.03 -11.57
N TYR A 110 -7.17 -18.87 -11.28
CA TYR A 110 -7.05 -18.18 -10.01
C TYR A 110 -8.19 -18.54 -9.07
N ILE A 111 -7.86 -18.71 -7.80
CA ILE A 111 -8.80 -18.71 -6.69
C ILE A 111 -8.32 -17.60 -5.74
N LEU A 112 -9.20 -16.63 -5.46
CA LEU A 112 -8.87 -15.45 -4.69
C LEU A 112 -9.55 -15.51 -3.32
N ALA A 113 -8.90 -14.97 -2.31
CA ALA A 113 -9.51 -14.69 -1.03
C ALA A 113 -9.38 -13.20 -0.72
N LEU A 114 -10.50 -12.56 -0.37
CA LEU A 114 -10.53 -11.20 0.14
C LEU A 114 -10.58 -11.24 1.67
N GLY A 115 -9.46 -10.94 2.31
CA GLY A 115 -9.37 -10.99 3.77
C GLY A 115 -10.02 -9.79 4.44
N ASP A 116 -9.75 -8.58 3.96
CA ASP A 116 -10.26 -7.34 4.53
C ASP A 116 -10.25 -6.21 3.49
N VAL A 117 -11.02 -5.15 3.75
CA VAL A 117 -11.08 -3.94 2.94
C VAL A 117 -10.88 -2.72 3.84
N LYS A 118 -9.85 -1.95 3.55
CA LYS A 118 -9.65 -0.64 4.16
C LYS A 118 -10.19 0.42 3.21
N GLN A 119 -11.20 1.15 3.66
CA GLN A 119 -11.65 2.32 2.92
C GLN A 119 -10.50 3.32 2.84
N GLY A 120 -10.24 3.80 1.64
CA GLY A 120 -9.42 4.97 1.47
C GLY A 120 -10.11 6.14 2.21
N GLY A 121 -9.38 6.97 2.80
CA GLY A 121 -9.94 8.02 3.66
C GLY A 121 -8.93 8.29 4.73
N SER A 122 -7.82 8.68 4.30
CA SER A 122 -6.88 9.34 5.16
C SER A 122 -7.37 10.74 5.43
N LYS A 123 -7.22 11.14 6.67
CA LYS A 123 -7.03 12.54 7.00
C LYS A 123 -6.08 13.11 5.94
N ASN A 124 -6.61 14.01 5.09
CA ASN A 124 -5.80 14.70 4.09
C ASN A 124 -4.50 15.15 4.78
N PRO A 125 -3.32 14.61 4.40
CA PRO A 125 -2.08 15.00 5.06
C PRO A 125 -1.86 16.51 5.01
N MET A 126 -2.45 17.21 4.01
CA MET A 126 -2.44 18.65 3.87
C MET A 126 -3.40 19.38 4.83
N LYS A 127 -4.33 18.67 5.51
CA LYS A 127 -5.12 19.23 6.61
C LYS A 127 -4.39 19.18 7.96
N ASN A 128 -3.28 18.49 8.03
CA ASN A 128 -2.43 18.55 9.20
C ASN A 128 -1.72 19.91 9.18
N GLN A 129 -1.93 20.72 10.20
CA GLN A 129 -1.11 21.92 10.39
C GLN A 129 0.31 21.46 10.71
N PHE A 130 1.23 21.73 9.80
CA PHE A 130 2.66 21.53 10.04
C PHE A 130 3.24 22.85 10.53
N ASP A 131 3.85 22.85 11.69
CA ASP A 131 4.74 23.93 12.10
C ASP A 131 6.09 23.74 11.40
N ILE A 132 6.43 24.64 10.49
CA ILE A 132 7.74 24.64 9.84
C ILE A 132 8.60 25.66 10.56
N LEU A 133 9.74 25.21 11.05
CA LEU A 133 10.80 26.05 11.58
C LEU A 133 11.94 26.14 10.55
N THR A 134 12.20 27.33 10.07
CA THR A 134 13.36 27.61 9.24
C THR A 134 14.44 28.23 10.10
N VAL A 135 15.62 27.63 10.12
CA VAL A 135 16.79 28.12 10.84
C VAL A 135 17.85 28.49 9.81
N GLY A 136 18.21 29.75 9.75
CA GLY A 136 19.32 30.23 8.93
C GLY A 136 20.64 30.19 9.70
N PHE A 137 21.69 29.70 9.08
CA PHE A 137 23.05 29.73 9.60
C PHE A 137 23.91 30.69 8.77
N ASP A 138 24.87 31.34 9.41
CA ASP A 138 25.87 32.13 8.71
C ASP A 138 26.68 31.24 7.74
N LYS A 139 27.13 31.83 6.61
CA LYS A 139 27.97 31.13 5.63
C LYS A 139 29.29 30.60 6.21
N GLN A 140 29.72 31.13 7.35
CA GLN A 140 30.92 30.72 8.07
C GLN A 140 30.66 29.62 9.09
N THR A 141 29.41 29.24 9.33
CA THR A 141 29.10 28.18 10.29
C THR A 141 29.61 26.81 9.80
N PRO A 142 30.45 26.12 10.59
CA PRO A 142 31.01 24.85 10.16
C PRO A 142 29.91 23.81 9.88
N PRO A 143 30.06 22.98 8.84
CA PRO A 143 29.07 21.92 8.51
C PRO A 143 28.84 20.94 9.66
N ALA A 144 29.85 20.70 10.50
CA ALA A 144 29.71 19.84 11.67
C ALA A 144 28.68 20.38 12.67
N THR A 145 28.72 21.70 12.94
CA THR A 145 27.76 22.37 13.84
C THR A 145 26.34 22.30 13.30
N ILE A 146 26.15 22.42 11.97
CA ILE A 146 24.85 22.30 11.33
C ILE A 146 24.32 20.87 11.48
N ASN A 147 25.16 19.87 11.24
CA ASN A 147 24.78 18.46 11.34
C ASN A 147 24.45 18.06 12.79
N GLU A 148 25.21 18.54 13.76
CA GLU A 148 24.95 18.34 15.18
C GLU A 148 23.61 18.95 15.56
N PHE A 149 23.33 20.19 15.16
CA PHE A 149 22.06 20.87 15.37
C PHE A 149 20.87 20.06 14.79
N VAL A 150 20.98 19.58 13.54
CA VAL A 150 19.89 18.82 12.88
C VAL A 150 19.66 17.47 13.56
N SER A 151 20.70 16.83 14.10
CA SER A 151 20.60 15.49 14.70
C SER A 151 20.03 15.51 16.13
N GLU A 152 20.11 16.63 16.83
CA GLU A 152 19.83 16.73 18.26
C GLU A 152 18.36 16.98 18.59
N PHE A 153 17.55 17.49 17.62
CA PHE A 153 16.20 17.96 17.89
C PHE A 153 15.11 17.12 17.25
N ARG A 154 14.14 16.72 18.07
CA ARG A 154 12.92 15.99 17.64
C ARG A 154 11.69 16.87 17.55
N THR A 155 11.74 18.11 18.02
CA THR A 155 10.60 19.05 18.01
C THR A 155 11.05 20.45 17.59
N CYS A 156 10.17 21.18 16.87
CA CYS A 156 10.41 22.56 16.47
C CYS A 156 10.73 23.47 17.67
N ARG A 157 10.13 23.21 18.83
CA ARG A 157 10.35 24.03 20.05
C ARG A 157 11.77 23.86 20.59
N GLN A 158 12.34 22.65 20.55
CA GLN A 158 13.73 22.39 20.95
C GLN A 158 14.70 23.07 19.99
N ALA A 159 14.48 22.88 18.68
CA ALA A 159 15.29 23.51 17.63
C ALA A 159 15.28 25.05 17.72
N GLN A 160 14.12 25.65 18.02
CA GLN A 160 13.97 27.11 18.16
C GLN A 160 14.78 27.66 19.36
N ARG A 161 14.86 26.93 20.48
CA ARG A 161 15.66 27.32 21.65
C ARG A 161 17.15 27.26 21.32
N ALA A 162 17.61 26.16 20.75
CA ALA A 162 19.00 25.97 20.36
C ALA A 162 19.46 26.96 19.29
N ALA A 163 18.61 27.27 18.31
CA ALA A 163 18.93 28.30 17.30
C ALA A 163 19.17 29.68 17.92
N LYS A 164 18.45 30.02 19.00
CA LYS A 164 18.70 31.27 19.74
C LYS A 164 20.04 31.27 20.47
N GLU A 165 20.42 30.13 21.04
CA GLU A 165 21.69 29.98 21.72
C GLU A 165 22.89 30.07 20.75
N LEU A 166 22.72 29.59 19.53
CA LEU A 166 23.72 29.65 18.46
C LEU A 166 23.72 31.00 17.72
N GLN A 167 22.93 31.99 18.18
CA GLN A 167 22.74 33.29 17.48
C GLN A 167 22.29 33.15 16.02
N ALA A 168 21.62 32.06 15.68
CA ALA A 168 21.09 31.82 14.36
C ALA A 168 19.70 32.45 14.20
N ASP A 169 19.36 32.93 12.99
CA ASP A 169 18.02 33.42 12.67
C ASP A 169 17.05 32.24 12.62
N ALA A 170 16.07 32.24 13.52
CA ALA A 170 15.01 31.24 13.54
C ALA A 170 13.67 31.89 13.23
N GLN A 171 13.04 31.49 12.16
CA GLN A 171 11.68 31.90 11.77
C GLN A 171 10.72 30.71 11.90
N ARG A 172 9.57 30.96 12.53
CA ARG A 172 8.47 30.00 12.60
C ARG A 172 7.37 30.44 11.62
N SER A 173 7.15 29.64 10.60
CA SER A 173 6.04 29.83 9.67
C SER A 173 5.02 28.70 9.83
N GLY A 174 3.76 29.08 10.04
CA GLY A 174 2.64 28.14 10.02
C GLY A 174 2.07 28.12 8.60
N LEU A 175 1.91 26.96 8.02
CA LEU A 175 1.22 26.75 6.74
C LEU A 175 -0.29 26.95 6.93
N LYS A 176 -0.72 28.19 7.14
CA LYS A 176 -2.16 28.56 7.14
C LYS A 176 -2.70 28.86 5.73
N GLU A 177 -1.85 29.04 4.74
CA GLU A 177 -2.20 29.61 3.43
C GLU A 177 -2.46 28.58 2.31
N LEU A 178 -2.42 27.28 2.59
CA LEU A 178 -2.78 26.25 1.60
C LEU A 178 -4.23 25.76 1.73
N GLN A 179 -5.12 26.59 2.24
CA GLN A 179 -6.58 26.35 2.32
C GLN A 179 -7.35 27.32 1.41
N GLN A 180 -6.96 27.46 0.16
CA GLN A 180 -7.85 28.05 -0.86
C GLN A 180 -8.03 27.10 -2.03
#